data_51b30094336a24d6b6b11153e9e74454
#
_entry.id   51b30094336a24d6b6b11153e9e74454
#
_cell.length_a   1.000
_cell.length_b   1.000
_cell.length_c   1.000
_cell.angle_alpha   90.00
_cell.angle_beta   90.00
_cell.angle_gamma   90.00
#
_symmetry.space_group_name_H-M   'P 1'
#
loop_
_entity.id
_entity.type
_entity.pdbx_description
1 polymer ?
#
loop_
_entity_poly.entity_id
_entity_poly.type
_entity_poly.pdbx_seq_one_letter_code
_entity_poly.pdbx_strand_id
1 'polypeptide(L)'
;MEKIGLIAGNRRFPILFSEAARKKNCQVVAVAIKGDTSYKLKKYVDKIYWIGLDEFRRLFEIFRSEGITRIAMAGQISPRRLFSKEIDKDPELKDLLASIKDKRADTIFWAMAERLNASGFE
;
A
#
# COMPACT_ATOMS: atom_id res chain seq x y z
N MET A 1 14.85 -1.77 -16.83
CA MET A 1 14.42 -2.44 -15.59
C MET A 1 13.06 -1.90 -15.17
N GLU A 2 12.10 -2.76 -15.01
CA GLU A 2 10.75 -2.36 -14.63
C GLU A 2 10.71 -1.92 -13.17
N LYS A 3 9.95 -0.87 -12.89
CA LYS A 3 9.78 -0.34 -11.56
C LYS A 3 8.33 -0.57 -11.12
N ILE A 4 8.16 -1.26 -9.99
CA ILE A 4 6.84 -1.62 -9.47
C ILE A 4 6.65 -0.94 -8.13
N GLY A 5 5.47 -0.36 -7.94
CA GLY A 5 5.06 0.15 -6.63
C GLY A 5 4.45 -0.96 -5.80
N LEU A 6 4.81 -1.01 -4.53
CA LEU A 6 4.26 -2.00 -3.60
C LEU A 6 3.60 -1.27 -2.43
N ILE A 7 2.31 -1.50 -2.27
CA ILE A 7 1.63 -1.10 -1.05
C ILE A 7 1.78 -2.25 -0.07
N ALA A 8 2.63 -2.06 0.92
CA ALA A 8 3.03 -3.12 1.84
C ALA A 8 2.24 -3.04 3.14
N GLY A 9 1.50 -4.08 3.44
CA GLY A 9 0.84 -4.25 4.72
C GLY A 9 1.68 -5.07 5.68
N ASN A 10 1.03 -5.79 6.58
CA ASN A 10 1.69 -6.61 7.59
C ASN A 10 2.06 -8.00 7.07
N ARG A 11 2.68 -8.81 7.95
CA ARG A 11 3.08 -10.19 7.73
C ARG A 11 4.18 -10.33 6.70
N ARG A 12 4.32 -11.52 6.11
CA ARG A 12 5.46 -11.88 5.27
C ARG A 12 5.24 -11.67 3.77
N PHE A 13 4.00 -11.47 3.33
CA PHE A 13 3.70 -11.35 1.91
C PHE A 13 4.47 -10.22 1.21
N PRO A 14 4.64 -9.04 1.82
CA PRO A 14 5.44 -7.99 1.18
C PRO A 14 6.88 -8.43 0.93
N ILE A 15 7.47 -9.20 1.85
CA ILE A 15 8.83 -9.72 1.70
C ILE A 15 8.87 -10.74 0.57
N LEU A 16 7.92 -11.68 0.54
CA LEU A 16 7.86 -12.71 -0.50
C LEU A 16 7.68 -12.09 -1.88
N PHE A 17 6.82 -11.10 -1.99
CA PHE A 17 6.62 -10.37 -3.24
C PHE A 17 7.92 -9.70 -3.70
N SER A 18 8.60 -9.03 -2.78
CA SER A 18 9.82 -8.29 -3.11
C SER A 18 10.95 -9.21 -3.54
N GLU A 19 11.08 -10.38 -2.92
CA GLU A 19 12.05 -11.39 -3.33
C GLU A 19 11.76 -11.89 -4.74
N ALA A 20 10.49 -12.17 -5.05
CA ALA A 20 10.09 -12.64 -6.37
C ALA A 20 10.35 -11.57 -7.44
N ALA A 21 10.05 -10.31 -7.13
CA ALA A 21 10.30 -9.21 -8.06
C ALA A 21 11.78 -9.03 -8.34
N ARG A 22 12.61 -9.17 -7.32
CA ARG A 22 14.07 -9.06 -7.48
C ARG A 22 14.62 -10.15 -8.38
N LYS A 23 14.09 -11.37 -8.28
CA LYS A 23 14.49 -12.47 -9.14
C LYS A 23 14.15 -12.21 -10.61
N LYS A 24 13.15 -11.39 -10.88
CA LYS A 24 12.75 -11.01 -12.23
C LYS A 24 13.36 -9.68 -12.67
N ASN A 25 14.35 -9.20 -11.93
CA ASN A 25 15.04 -7.93 -12.20
C ASN A 25 14.12 -6.70 -12.20
N CYS A 26 13.09 -6.73 -11.37
CA CYS A 26 12.21 -5.58 -11.16
C CYS A 26 12.69 -4.78 -9.95
N GLN A 27 12.62 -3.46 -10.05
CA GLN A 27 12.86 -2.59 -8.91
C GLN A 27 11.54 -2.42 -8.13
N VAL A 28 11.62 -2.46 -6.82
CA VAL A 28 10.45 -2.31 -5.95
C VAL A 28 10.57 -1.01 -5.15
N VAL A 29 9.57 -0.15 -5.31
CA VAL A 29 9.40 1.04 -4.48
C VAL A 29 8.22 0.76 -3.56
N ALA A 30 8.50 0.57 -2.28
CA ALA A 30 7.46 0.20 -1.31
C ALA A 30 6.96 1.41 -0.54
N VAL A 31 5.66 1.46 -0.35
CA VAL A 31 5.03 2.35 0.63
C VAL A 31 4.58 1.47 1.79
N ALA A 32 5.20 1.65 2.92
CA ALA A 32 4.97 0.86 4.13
C ALA A 32 4.12 1.64 5.12
N ILE A 33 3.34 0.92 5.90
CA ILE A 33 2.42 1.51 6.87
C ILE A 33 3.03 1.42 8.25
N LYS A 34 3.25 2.55 8.89
CA LYS A 34 3.78 2.61 10.25
C LYS A 34 2.86 1.83 11.20
N GLY A 35 3.44 0.91 11.95
CA GLY A 35 2.71 0.08 12.89
C GLY A 35 2.19 -1.24 12.34
N ASP A 36 2.18 -1.44 11.02
CA ASP A 36 1.75 -2.69 10.40
C ASP A 36 2.86 -3.39 9.64
N THR A 37 3.58 -2.67 8.79
CA THR A 37 4.60 -3.25 7.94
C THR A 37 5.86 -3.58 8.73
N SER A 38 6.44 -4.76 8.49
CA SER A 38 7.68 -5.17 9.14
C SER A 38 8.86 -4.30 8.68
N TYR A 39 9.70 -3.88 9.63
CA TYR A 39 10.93 -3.15 9.31
C TYR A 39 11.92 -3.98 8.50
N LYS A 40 11.76 -5.30 8.52
CA LYS A 40 12.63 -6.20 7.74
C LYS A 40 12.47 -6.02 6.24
N LEU A 41 11.34 -5.47 5.81
CA LEU A 41 11.05 -5.25 4.40
C LEU A 41 12.11 -4.36 3.73
N LYS A 42 12.69 -3.44 4.46
CA LYS A 42 13.70 -2.52 3.94
C LYS A 42 14.84 -3.25 3.24
N LYS A 43 15.19 -4.44 3.68
CA LYS A 43 16.28 -5.24 3.10
C LYS A 43 15.94 -5.84 1.73
N TYR A 44 14.69 -5.87 1.37
CA TYR A 44 14.21 -6.59 0.18
C TYR A 44 13.71 -5.68 -0.94
N VAL A 45 13.63 -4.38 -0.67
CA VAL A 45 13.13 -3.40 -1.66
C VAL A 45 14.22 -2.40 -2.00
N ASP A 46 14.07 -1.73 -3.14
CA ASP A 46 15.04 -0.74 -3.62
C ASP A 46 14.84 0.61 -2.93
N LYS A 47 13.60 0.98 -2.68
CA LYS A 47 13.23 2.16 -1.89
C LYS A 47 12.04 1.85 -1.01
N ILE A 48 11.98 2.48 0.15
CA ILE A 48 10.85 2.33 1.06
C ILE A 48 10.47 3.69 1.63
N TYR A 49 9.18 3.95 1.64
CA TYR A 49 8.60 5.15 2.22
C TYR A 49 7.62 4.73 3.31
N TRP A 50 7.74 5.33 4.47
CA TRP A 50 6.87 5.02 5.61
C TRP A 50 5.81 6.10 5.74
N ILE A 51 4.53 5.69 5.75
CA ILE A 51 3.42 6.60 5.97
C ILE A 51 2.55 6.11 7.13
N GLY A 52 1.88 7.04 7.80
CA GLY A 52 0.85 6.67 8.76
C GLY A 52 -0.49 6.50 8.06
N LEU A 53 -1.47 5.91 8.74
CA LEU A 53 -2.82 5.80 8.20
C LEU A 53 -3.48 7.17 8.00
N ASP A 54 -3.02 8.17 8.73
CA ASP A 54 -3.47 9.55 8.59
C ASP A 54 -2.81 10.28 7.40
N GLU A 55 -1.90 9.61 6.70
CA GLU A 55 -1.18 10.16 5.56
C GLU A 55 -1.42 9.37 4.27
N PHE A 56 -2.53 8.67 4.19
CA PHE A 56 -2.81 7.74 3.09
C PHE A 56 -2.72 8.41 1.71
N ARG A 57 -3.14 9.67 1.58
CA ARG A 57 -3.07 10.40 0.31
C ARG A 57 -1.64 10.56 -0.21
N ARG A 58 -0.63 10.50 0.67
CA ARG A 58 0.77 10.60 0.27
C ARG A 58 1.21 9.43 -0.60
N LEU A 59 0.51 8.31 -0.50
CA LEU A 59 0.79 7.13 -1.31
C LEU A 59 0.73 7.46 -2.81
N PHE A 60 -0.29 8.17 -3.24
CA PHE A 60 -0.44 8.57 -4.64
C PHE A 60 0.67 9.51 -5.08
N GLU A 61 1.01 10.48 -4.25
CA GLU A 61 2.08 11.45 -4.53
C GLU A 61 3.42 10.76 -4.66
N ILE A 62 3.72 9.82 -3.75
CA ILE A 62 4.97 9.07 -3.75
C ILE A 62 5.11 8.28 -5.06
N PHE A 63 4.10 7.53 -5.43
CA PHE A 63 4.17 6.71 -6.63
C PHE A 63 4.26 7.56 -7.91
N ARG A 64 3.56 8.67 -7.96
CA ARG A 64 3.67 9.58 -9.10
C ARG A 64 5.05 10.20 -9.21
N SER A 65 5.64 10.61 -8.09
CA SER A 65 6.98 11.20 -8.09
C SER A 65 8.06 10.21 -8.49
N GLU A 66 7.84 8.93 -8.25
CA GLU A 66 8.76 7.86 -8.65
C GLU A 66 8.52 7.35 -10.06
N GLY A 67 7.53 7.90 -10.76
CA GLY A 67 7.21 7.49 -12.12
C GLY A 67 6.57 6.11 -12.22
N ILE A 68 5.92 5.67 -11.16
CA ILE A 68 5.33 4.34 -11.09
C ILE A 68 3.91 4.36 -11.66
N THR A 69 3.62 3.36 -12.52
CA THR A 69 2.29 3.18 -13.10
C THR A 69 1.65 1.86 -12.68
N ARG A 70 2.48 0.86 -12.33
CA ARG A 70 2.00 -0.47 -11.94
C ARG A 70 2.21 -0.66 -10.45
N ILE A 71 1.15 -1.05 -9.75
CA ILE A 71 1.15 -1.18 -8.30
C ILE A 71 0.66 -2.57 -7.91
N ALA A 72 1.35 -3.18 -6.96
CA ALA A 72 0.92 -4.42 -6.32
C ALA A 72 0.59 -4.12 -4.87
N MET A 73 -0.32 -4.88 -4.31
CA MET A 73 -0.66 -4.81 -2.89
C MET A 73 -0.36 -6.16 -2.26
N ALA A 74 0.37 -6.17 -1.15
CA ALA A 74 0.71 -7.38 -0.44
C ALA A 74 0.62 -7.15 1.07
N GLY A 75 0.11 -8.14 1.78
CA GLY A 75 -0.14 -8.05 3.20
C GLY A 75 -1.47 -7.36 3.50
N GLN A 76 -1.71 -7.09 4.76
CA GLN A 76 -2.95 -6.47 5.20
C GLN A 76 -2.68 -5.37 6.22
N ILE A 77 -3.60 -4.43 6.34
CA ILE A 77 -3.61 -3.46 7.42
C ILE A 77 -4.53 -4.05 8.50
N SER A 78 -4.09 -3.98 9.76
CA SER A 78 -4.90 -4.47 10.86
C SER A 78 -6.29 -3.85 10.83
N PRO A 79 -7.39 -4.65 10.82
CA PRO A 79 -8.75 -4.09 10.79
C PRO A 79 -9.03 -3.16 11.96
N ARG A 80 -8.45 -3.44 13.12
CA ARG A 80 -8.60 -2.59 14.31
C ARG A 80 -8.12 -1.16 14.03
N ARG A 81 -7.04 -0.99 13.27
CA ARG A 81 -6.52 0.32 12.92
C ARG A 81 -7.36 1.01 11.86
N LEU A 82 -7.92 0.24 10.92
CA LEU A 82 -8.77 0.80 9.86
C LEU A 82 -10.04 1.46 10.39
N PHE A 83 -10.48 1.08 11.59
CA PHE A 83 -11.68 1.63 12.21
C PHE A 83 -11.35 2.44 13.46
N SER A 84 -10.10 2.92 13.56
CA SER A 84 -9.67 3.82 14.64
C SER A 84 -9.86 5.28 14.22
N LYS A 85 -9.72 6.19 15.19
CA LYS A 85 -9.82 7.63 14.94
C LYS A 85 -8.68 8.16 14.06
N GLU A 86 -7.60 7.41 13.94
CA GLU A 86 -6.45 7.77 13.12
C GLU A 86 -6.85 8.04 11.67
N ILE A 87 -7.83 7.29 11.16
CA ILE A 87 -8.32 7.38 9.79
C ILE A 87 -9.05 8.70 9.52
N ASP A 88 -9.70 9.26 10.53
CA ASP A 88 -10.46 10.48 10.37
C ASP A 88 -9.60 11.67 9.94
N LYS A 89 -8.30 11.58 10.11
CA LYS A 89 -7.34 12.62 9.72
C LYS A 89 -7.02 12.60 8.23
N ASP A 90 -7.34 11.51 7.53
CA ASP A 90 -7.08 11.40 6.09
C ASP A 90 -8.39 11.33 5.33
N PRO A 91 -8.77 12.41 4.61
CA PRO A 91 -10.05 12.42 3.87
C PRO A 91 -10.15 11.33 2.80
N GLU A 92 -9.04 10.99 2.17
CA GLU A 92 -9.01 9.99 1.09
C GLU A 92 -9.37 8.61 1.63
N LEU A 93 -8.73 8.19 2.72
CA LEU A 93 -8.99 6.89 3.32
C LEU A 93 -10.37 6.84 3.98
N LYS A 94 -10.77 7.92 4.64
CA LYS A 94 -12.08 8.01 5.26
C LYS A 94 -13.19 7.87 4.22
N ASP A 95 -13.06 8.55 3.10
CA ASP A 95 -14.01 8.50 2.00
C ASP A 95 -14.08 7.10 1.40
N LEU A 96 -12.93 6.47 1.19
CA LEU A 96 -12.85 5.10 0.70
C LEU A 96 -13.60 4.13 1.61
N LEU A 97 -13.36 4.20 2.91
CA LEU A 97 -13.99 3.30 3.87
C LEU A 97 -15.49 3.58 4.03
N ALA A 98 -15.90 4.83 3.91
CA ALA A 98 -17.32 5.19 3.99
C ALA A 98 -18.12 4.63 2.83
N SER A 99 -17.51 4.40 1.67
CA SER A 99 -18.18 3.86 0.50
C SER A 99 -18.35 2.34 0.56
N ILE A 100 -17.76 1.67 1.55
CA ILE A 100 -17.77 0.21 1.69
C ILE A 100 -18.87 -0.21 2.66
N LYS A 101 -19.78 -1.06 2.21
CA LYS A 101 -20.85 -1.61 3.05
C LYS A 101 -20.37 -2.77 3.91
N ASP A 102 -19.40 -3.51 3.40
CA ASP A 102 -18.83 -4.70 4.04
C ASP A 102 -17.43 -4.37 4.53
N LYS A 103 -17.13 -4.70 5.78
CA LYS A 103 -15.86 -4.37 6.43
C LYS A 103 -14.82 -5.49 6.36
N ARG A 104 -15.02 -6.48 5.50
CA ARG A 104 -14.05 -7.56 5.33
C ARG A 104 -12.80 -7.08 4.59
N ALA A 105 -11.67 -7.73 4.88
CA ALA A 105 -10.38 -7.34 4.33
C ALA A 105 -10.33 -7.40 2.80
N ASP A 106 -10.94 -8.41 2.20
CA ASP A 106 -10.96 -8.56 0.75
C ASP A 106 -11.80 -7.47 0.06
N THR A 107 -12.90 -7.05 0.67
CA THR A 107 -13.73 -5.96 0.16
C THR A 107 -12.94 -4.64 0.19
N ILE A 108 -12.19 -4.41 1.27
CA ILE A 108 -11.34 -3.23 1.40
C ILE A 108 -10.24 -3.26 0.34
N PHE A 109 -9.65 -4.43 0.11
CA PHE A 109 -8.63 -4.61 -0.92
C PHE A 109 -9.15 -4.22 -2.31
N TRP A 110 -10.32 -4.73 -2.68
CA TRP A 110 -10.90 -4.44 -4.00
C TRP A 110 -11.27 -2.97 -4.16
N ALA A 111 -11.79 -2.35 -3.10
CA ALA A 111 -12.11 -0.92 -3.12
C ALA A 111 -10.85 -0.08 -3.34
N MET A 112 -9.74 -0.49 -2.71
CA MET A 112 -8.45 0.17 -2.90
C MET A 112 -7.98 0.02 -4.34
N ALA A 113 -8.09 -1.18 -4.91
CA ALA A 113 -7.68 -1.44 -6.28
C ALA A 113 -8.46 -0.56 -7.26
N GLU A 114 -9.78 -0.44 -7.07
CA GLU A 114 -10.61 0.42 -7.91
C GLU A 114 -10.20 1.89 -7.81
N ARG A 115 -9.89 2.36 -6.60
CA ARG A 115 -9.46 3.74 -6.37
C ARG A 115 -8.14 4.01 -7.07
N LEU A 116 -7.21 3.06 -7.03
CA LEU A 116 -5.93 3.18 -7.71
C LEU A 116 -6.10 3.23 -9.22
N ASN A 117 -6.95 2.37 -9.78
CA ASN A 117 -7.23 2.38 -11.21
C ASN A 117 -7.85 3.72 -11.65
N ALA A 118 -8.78 4.25 -10.87
CA ALA A 118 -9.40 5.54 -11.15
C ALA A 118 -8.41 6.69 -11.10
N SER A 119 -7.31 6.53 -10.36
CA SER A 119 -6.24 7.53 -10.25
C SER A 119 -5.14 7.35 -11.30
N GLY A 120 -5.29 6.40 -12.22
CA GLY A 120 -4.36 6.18 -13.33
C GLY A 120 -3.30 5.11 -13.10
N PHE A 121 -3.39 4.33 -12.03
CA PHE A 121 -2.46 3.23 -11.74
C PHE A 121 -3.06 1.89 -12.17
N GLU A 122 -2.18 0.94 -12.41
CA GLU A 122 -2.58 -0.44 -12.75
C GLU A 122 -2.38 -1.40 -11.59
#